data_875138e99a43f207bde404802685e838
#
_entry.id   875138e99a43f207bde404802685e838
#
_cell.length_a   1.000
_cell.length_b   1.000
_cell.length_c   1.000
_cell.angle_alpha   90.00
_cell.angle_beta   90.00
_cell.angle_gamma   90.00
#
_symmetry.space_group_name_H-M   'P 1'
#
loop_
_entity.id
_entity.type
_entity.pdbx_description
1 polymer ?
#
loop_
_entity_poly.entity_id
_entity_poly.type
_entity_poly.pdbx_seq_one_letter_code
_entity_poly.pdbx_strand_id
1 'polypeptide(L)'
;MEHVPRRRLQSAVRLVAALSAALVLAGCQAVGPDRPSAESPSASPNAVRQVVVIGDSLSTGFGTGPQHGWPNLIAASPRDDAPPLEIRNSAQNGSGYLNVGLTGTTFAWQVEQAVTPEADLVMFFGSVNDLHHDPAALEPAVAEIYAAARQRAPQATLLVVGPPAYSALPEARRLAVRDLVKRQALAAGARFVDPIAEGWLVEDLDRFVGPDGLHPTVEGNHHLRDKMEPLMLEALRAGSAAAG
;
A
#
# COMPACT_ATOMS: atom_id res chain seq x y z
N MET A 1 63.31 22.65 -27.63
CA MET A 1 63.57 24.06 -27.52
C MET A 1 62.30 24.69 -27.01
N GLU A 2 62.11 25.26 -25.86
CA GLU A 2 62.91 25.82 -24.77
C GLU A 2 61.95 25.78 -23.55
N HIS A 3 62.36 25.26 -22.50
CA HIS A 3 62.91 25.82 -21.27
C HIS A 3 61.88 26.45 -20.29
N VAL A 4 61.81 25.80 -19.18
CA VAL A 4 61.34 26.11 -17.79
C VAL A 4 61.92 27.45 -17.30
N PRO A 5 61.32 28.16 -16.30
CA PRO A 5 61.71 27.78 -14.93
C PRO A 5 60.67 27.91 -13.82
N ARG A 6 60.94 27.10 -12.79
CA ARG A 6 60.40 27.14 -11.44
C ARG A 6 60.83 28.44 -10.71
N ARG A 7 59.95 29.01 -9.88
CA ARG A 7 60.40 29.78 -8.70
C ARG A 7 59.61 29.37 -7.46
N ARG A 8 60.42 28.93 -6.51
CA ARG A 8 60.11 28.82 -5.06
C ARG A 8 60.26 30.20 -4.42
N LEU A 9 59.52 30.43 -3.31
CA LEU A 9 59.96 31.16 -2.09
C LEU A 9 58.82 31.00 -1.09
N GLN A 10 58.93 30.24 -0.02
CA GLN A 10 59.62 30.45 1.26
C GLN A 10 58.87 31.43 2.20
N SER A 11 58.30 30.82 3.24
CA SER A 11 58.33 31.10 4.68
C SER A 11 58.07 32.53 5.18
N ALA A 12 57.07 32.67 6.04
CA ALA A 12 57.23 33.48 7.26
C ALA A 12 56.27 32.97 8.34
N VAL A 13 56.88 32.35 9.33
CA VAL A 13 56.36 32.09 10.67
C VAL A 13 56.32 33.41 11.42
N ARG A 14 55.22 33.76 12.05
CA ARG A 14 55.20 34.70 13.20
C ARG A 14 54.31 34.17 14.29
N LEU A 15 54.96 33.70 15.34
CA LEU A 15 54.48 33.52 16.71
C LEU A 15 54.14 34.89 17.31
N VAL A 16 53.00 35.06 17.90
CA VAL A 16 52.81 36.03 18.99
C VAL A 16 51.97 35.34 20.10
N ALA A 17 52.58 35.37 21.28
CA ALA A 17 52.13 34.76 22.51
C ALA A 17 51.12 35.61 23.28
N ALA A 18 50.26 34.93 23.99
CA ALA A 18 49.69 35.19 25.31
C ALA A 18 49.08 36.56 25.65
N LEU A 19 47.82 36.55 26.05
CA LEU A 19 47.41 37.05 27.37
C LEU A 19 46.10 36.44 27.83
N SER A 20 46.17 35.81 28.99
CA SER A 20 45.04 35.24 29.74
C SER A 20 44.20 36.39 30.35
N ALA A 21 42.88 36.38 30.09
CA ALA A 21 41.93 37.12 30.91
C ALA A 21 40.76 36.21 31.23
N ALA A 22 40.74 35.69 32.44
CA ALA A 22 39.61 34.98 33.00
C ALA A 22 38.49 35.99 33.30
N LEU A 23 37.40 35.95 32.54
CA LEU A 23 36.17 36.63 32.87
C LEU A 23 35.16 35.57 33.35
N VAL A 24 34.92 35.54 34.64
CA VAL A 24 33.83 34.80 35.28
C VAL A 24 32.53 35.56 34.94
N LEU A 25 31.78 35.09 33.97
CA LEU A 25 30.42 35.52 33.74
C LEU A 25 29.46 34.51 34.40
N ALA A 26 28.89 34.95 35.52
CA ALA A 26 27.75 34.29 36.14
C ALA A 26 26.56 34.32 35.12
N GLY A 27 26.34 33.22 34.41
CA GLY A 27 25.22 33.06 33.53
C GLY A 27 23.94 32.81 34.34
N CYS A 28 23.06 33.81 34.41
CA CYS A 28 21.67 33.58 34.77
C CYS A 28 21.10 32.65 33.75
N GLN A 29 20.81 31.40 34.14
CA GLN A 29 19.95 30.50 33.35
C GLN A 29 18.54 31.07 33.38
N ALA A 30 18.16 31.75 32.31
CA ALA A 30 16.76 32.05 32.05
C ALA A 30 16.08 30.69 31.77
N VAL A 31 15.27 30.25 32.72
CA VAL A 31 14.29 29.19 32.51
C VAL A 31 13.32 29.74 31.46
N GLY A 32 13.54 29.34 30.20
CA GLY A 32 12.59 29.61 29.14
C GLY A 32 11.29 28.86 29.47
N PRO A 33 10.12 29.43 29.13
CA PRO A 33 8.88 28.72 29.34
C PRO A 33 8.96 27.38 28.58
N ASP A 34 8.68 26.30 29.30
CA ASP A 34 8.48 24.96 28.72
C ASP A 34 7.55 25.10 27.52
N ARG A 35 8.12 24.92 26.33
CA ARG A 35 7.28 24.66 25.15
C ARG A 35 6.56 23.35 25.45
N PRO A 36 5.23 23.35 25.50
CA PRO A 36 4.53 22.09 25.56
C PRO A 36 5.01 21.27 24.36
N SER A 37 5.62 20.12 24.62
CA SER A 37 5.83 19.11 23.61
C SER A 37 4.48 18.91 22.93
N ALA A 38 4.40 19.21 21.64
CA ALA A 38 3.22 18.88 20.87
C ALA A 38 3.12 17.34 20.92
N GLU A 39 2.32 16.83 21.85
CA GLU A 39 1.88 15.46 21.81
C GLU A 39 1.25 15.28 20.42
N SER A 40 1.88 14.43 19.60
CA SER A 40 1.24 13.95 18.36
C SER A 40 -0.14 13.45 18.77
N PRO A 41 -1.22 13.89 18.11
CA PRO A 41 -2.55 13.46 18.49
C PRO A 41 -2.60 11.94 18.39
N SER A 42 -2.64 11.28 19.53
CA SER A 42 -2.94 9.86 19.60
C SER A 42 -4.27 9.67 18.91
N ALA A 43 -4.28 8.96 17.77
CA ALA A 43 -5.49 8.74 17.02
C ALA A 43 -6.55 8.16 17.95
N SER A 44 -7.70 8.82 18.05
CA SER A 44 -8.81 8.31 18.85
C SER A 44 -9.14 6.88 18.40
N PRO A 45 -9.33 5.92 19.31
CA PRO A 45 -9.63 4.54 18.95
C PRO A 45 -10.92 4.40 18.11
N ASN A 46 -11.77 5.43 18.10
CA ASN A 46 -13.00 5.49 17.31
C ASN A 46 -12.91 6.41 16.08
N ALA A 47 -11.71 6.86 15.69
CA ALA A 47 -11.57 7.66 14.47
C ALA A 47 -11.92 6.81 13.24
N VAL A 48 -12.69 7.41 12.30
CA VAL A 48 -12.99 6.79 11.01
C VAL A 48 -11.70 6.47 10.28
N ARG A 49 -11.59 5.25 9.76
CA ARG A 49 -10.40 4.82 9.00
C ARG A 49 -10.66 4.88 7.51
N GLN A 50 -9.76 5.55 6.82
CA GLN A 50 -9.83 5.74 5.37
C GLN A 50 -9.18 4.56 4.64
N VAL A 51 -9.99 3.78 3.91
CA VAL A 51 -9.54 2.61 3.15
C VAL A 51 -9.74 2.83 1.67
N VAL A 52 -8.69 2.63 0.88
CA VAL A 52 -8.75 2.67 -0.58
C VAL A 52 -8.60 1.27 -1.12
N VAL A 53 -9.55 0.82 -1.95
CA VAL A 53 -9.50 -0.45 -2.66
C VAL A 53 -9.16 -0.20 -4.12
N ILE A 54 -8.05 -0.78 -4.56
CA ILE A 54 -7.58 -0.85 -5.95
C ILE A 54 -7.86 -2.27 -6.45
N GLY A 55 -8.56 -2.40 -7.56
CA GLY A 55 -8.96 -3.72 -8.01
C GLY A 55 -9.63 -3.74 -9.37
N ASP A 56 -10.18 -4.88 -9.67
CA ASP A 56 -10.87 -5.18 -10.93
C ASP A 56 -12.35 -5.58 -10.69
N SER A 57 -12.93 -6.30 -11.64
CA SER A 57 -14.31 -6.77 -11.58
C SER A 57 -14.62 -7.66 -10.36
N LEU A 58 -13.63 -8.27 -9.73
CA LEU A 58 -13.80 -9.04 -8.50
C LEU A 58 -14.16 -8.17 -7.29
N SER A 59 -13.97 -6.85 -7.41
CA SER A 59 -14.25 -5.88 -6.34
C SER A 59 -15.38 -4.91 -6.67
N THR A 60 -15.89 -4.90 -7.91
CA THR A 60 -16.98 -3.97 -8.31
C THR A 60 -18.38 -4.49 -8.02
N GLY A 61 -18.53 -5.79 -7.75
CA GLY A 61 -19.82 -6.48 -7.75
C GLY A 61 -20.31 -6.78 -9.17
N PHE A 62 -19.39 -6.98 -10.13
CA PHE A 62 -19.74 -7.33 -11.51
C PHE A 62 -20.63 -8.59 -11.54
N GLY A 63 -21.71 -8.53 -12.31
CA GLY A 63 -22.69 -9.62 -12.42
C GLY A 63 -23.73 -9.68 -11.29
N THR A 64 -23.49 -9.03 -10.14
CA THR A 64 -24.41 -9.06 -8.97
C THR A 64 -24.93 -7.68 -8.58
N GLY A 65 -24.29 -6.62 -9.05
CA GLY A 65 -24.56 -5.23 -8.70
C GLY A 65 -23.62 -4.69 -7.63
N PRO A 66 -23.30 -3.37 -7.69
CA PRO A 66 -22.30 -2.76 -6.80
C PRO A 66 -22.60 -2.94 -5.31
N GLN A 67 -23.88 -2.95 -4.91
CA GLN A 67 -24.31 -3.14 -3.52
C GLN A 67 -23.94 -4.52 -2.95
N HIS A 68 -23.73 -5.50 -3.81
CA HIS A 68 -23.31 -6.86 -3.43
C HIS A 68 -21.80 -7.07 -3.55
N GLY A 69 -21.04 -6.10 -4.09
CA GLY A 69 -19.59 -6.18 -4.10
C GLY A 69 -19.04 -6.20 -2.66
N TRP A 70 -18.07 -7.05 -2.39
CA TRP A 70 -17.50 -7.24 -1.05
C TRP A 70 -17.03 -5.94 -0.36
N PRO A 71 -16.46 -4.91 -1.07
CA PRO A 71 -16.09 -3.66 -0.41
C PRO A 71 -17.29 -2.91 0.15
N ASN A 72 -18.42 -2.89 -0.60
CA ASN A 72 -19.64 -2.23 -0.16
C ASN A 72 -20.34 -3.01 0.94
N LEU A 73 -20.26 -4.34 0.94
CA LEU A 73 -20.74 -5.17 2.05
C LEU A 73 -19.95 -4.86 3.33
N ILE A 74 -18.63 -4.71 3.26
CA ILE A 74 -17.81 -4.31 4.40
C ILE A 74 -18.18 -2.91 4.88
N ALA A 75 -18.34 -1.94 3.96
CA ALA A 75 -18.71 -0.56 4.33
C ALA A 75 -20.05 -0.48 5.05
N ALA A 76 -21.02 -1.34 4.67
CA ALA A 76 -22.33 -1.39 5.25
C ALA A 76 -22.42 -2.22 6.56
N SER A 77 -21.38 -2.97 6.93
CA SER A 77 -21.40 -3.84 8.11
C SER A 77 -21.33 -3.01 9.39
N PRO A 78 -22.24 -3.23 10.37
CA PRO A 78 -22.10 -2.64 11.71
C PRO A 78 -20.84 -3.14 12.41
N ARG A 79 -20.20 -2.27 13.18
CA ARG A 79 -18.97 -2.58 13.95
C ARG A 79 -19.06 -1.94 15.33
N ASP A 80 -19.31 -2.75 16.34
CA ASP A 80 -19.37 -2.26 17.72
C ASP A 80 -17.98 -2.21 18.37
N ASP A 81 -17.08 -3.13 17.98
CA ASP A 81 -15.76 -3.33 18.59
C ASP A 81 -14.58 -2.91 17.68
N ALA A 82 -14.83 -2.21 16.58
CA ALA A 82 -13.82 -1.77 15.65
C ALA A 82 -14.12 -0.36 15.08
N PRO A 83 -13.10 0.41 14.67
CA PRO A 83 -13.33 1.74 14.13
C PRO A 83 -14.21 1.68 12.87
N PRO A 84 -15.03 2.71 12.64
CA PRO A 84 -15.77 2.84 11.39
C PRO A 84 -14.81 2.89 10.20
N LEU A 85 -15.19 2.24 9.09
CA LEU A 85 -14.42 2.28 7.84
C LEU A 85 -15.13 3.13 6.81
N GLU A 86 -14.43 4.09 6.24
CA GLU A 86 -14.80 4.77 5.02
C GLU A 86 -14.05 4.12 3.85
N ILE A 87 -14.75 3.33 3.04
CA ILE A 87 -14.14 2.55 1.96
C ILE A 87 -14.37 3.26 0.63
N ARG A 88 -13.29 3.76 0.05
CA ARG A 88 -13.25 4.24 -1.33
C ARG A 88 -12.90 3.08 -2.26
N ASN A 89 -13.91 2.46 -2.87
CA ASN A 89 -13.71 1.43 -3.86
C ASN A 89 -13.42 2.06 -5.23
N SER A 90 -12.16 2.02 -5.68
CA SER A 90 -11.71 2.55 -6.97
C SER A 90 -11.62 1.47 -8.06
N ALA A 91 -12.02 0.24 -7.75
CA ALA A 91 -11.95 -0.88 -8.67
C ALA A 91 -12.70 -0.61 -9.99
N GLN A 92 -12.13 -1.10 -11.10
CA GLN A 92 -12.70 -0.95 -12.45
C GLN A 92 -12.67 -2.29 -13.19
N ASN A 93 -13.76 -2.61 -13.86
CA ASN A 93 -13.90 -3.88 -14.57
C ASN A 93 -12.80 -4.08 -15.62
N GLY A 94 -12.14 -5.23 -15.56
CA GLY A 94 -11.08 -5.61 -16.48
C GLY A 94 -9.72 -4.93 -16.21
N SER A 95 -9.61 -4.03 -15.27
CA SER A 95 -8.34 -3.39 -14.93
C SER A 95 -7.33 -4.38 -14.35
N GLY A 96 -6.05 -4.10 -14.53
CA GLY A 96 -4.93 -4.82 -13.97
C GLY A 96 -3.73 -3.90 -13.76
N TYR A 97 -2.61 -4.47 -13.41
CA TYR A 97 -1.34 -3.73 -13.33
C TYR A 97 -0.91 -3.23 -14.71
N LEU A 98 -1.04 -4.06 -15.75
CA LEU A 98 -0.83 -3.70 -17.15
C LEU A 98 -2.14 -3.69 -17.93
N ASN A 99 -3.08 -4.59 -17.58
CA ASN A 99 -4.30 -4.70 -18.34
C ASN A 99 -5.14 -3.44 -18.24
N VAL A 100 -5.51 -2.91 -19.41
CA VAL A 100 -6.39 -1.75 -19.54
C VAL A 100 -7.84 -2.24 -19.50
N GLY A 101 -8.57 -1.82 -18.49
CA GLY A 101 -9.97 -2.19 -18.28
C GLY A 101 -10.93 -1.59 -19.29
N LEU A 102 -12.21 -1.95 -19.16
CA LEU A 102 -13.29 -1.54 -20.10
C LEU A 102 -13.46 -0.02 -20.22
N THR A 103 -13.10 0.72 -19.17
CA THR A 103 -13.16 2.19 -19.10
C THR A 103 -11.84 2.87 -19.44
N GLY A 104 -10.87 2.14 -20.00
CA GLY A 104 -9.55 2.68 -20.32
C GLY A 104 -8.62 2.87 -19.11
N THR A 105 -8.88 2.19 -17.99
CA THR A 105 -8.19 2.38 -16.73
C THR A 105 -7.33 1.19 -16.33
N THR A 106 -6.26 1.45 -15.59
CA THR A 106 -5.36 0.46 -14.98
C THR A 106 -5.32 0.66 -13.46
N PHE A 107 -4.64 -0.22 -12.73
CA PHE A 107 -4.37 -0.01 -11.30
C PHE A 107 -3.53 1.26 -11.04
N ALA A 108 -2.62 1.61 -11.95
CA ALA A 108 -1.88 2.88 -11.86
C ALA A 108 -2.82 4.09 -11.87
N TRP A 109 -3.78 4.11 -12.79
CA TRP A 109 -4.79 5.16 -12.86
C TRP A 109 -5.62 5.22 -11.57
N GLN A 110 -6.06 4.07 -11.04
CA GLN A 110 -6.84 4.01 -9.81
C GLN A 110 -6.04 4.57 -8.62
N VAL A 111 -4.76 4.23 -8.49
CA VAL A 111 -3.86 4.79 -7.47
C VAL A 111 -3.78 6.30 -7.60
N GLU A 112 -3.60 6.80 -8.82
CA GLU A 112 -3.52 8.24 -9.08
C GLU A 112 -4.80 8.99 -8.68
N GLN A 113 -5.96 8.41 -8.93
CA GLN A 113 -7.26 9.05 -8.68
C GLN A 113 -7.77 8.89 -7.23
N ALA A 114 -7.40 7.81 -6.56
CA ALA A 114 -8.03 7.44 -5.30
C ALA A 114 -7.13 7.55 -4.07
N VAL A 115 -5.84 7.30 -4.21
CA VAL A 115 -4.93 7.30 -3.07
C VAL A 115 -4.53 8.72 -2.71
N THR A 116 -4.80 9.11 -1.46
CA THR A 116 -4.47 10.42 -0.89
C THR A 116 -3.67 10.25 0.40
N PRO A 117 -3.00 11.31 0.90
CA PRO A 117 -2.19 11.22 2.13
C PRO A 117 -2.99 10.80 3.37
N GLU A 118 -4.31 10.98 3.35
CA GLU A 118 -5.22 10.66 4.45
C GLU A 118 -5.59 9.16 4.52
N ALA A 119 -5.20 8.37 3.51
CA ALA A 119 -5.48 6.94 3.53
C ALA A 119 -4.73 6.25 4.68
N ASP A 120 -5.45 5.47 5.49
CA ASP A 120 -4.88 4.60 6.51
C ASP A 120 -4.46 3.24 5.93
N LEU A 121 -5.18 2.79 4.89
CA LEU A 121 -4.96 1.51 4.23
C LEU A 121 -5.18 1.64 2.72
N VAL A 122 -4.22 1.18 1.93
CA VAL A 122 -4.39 0.95 0.49
C VAL A 122 -4.33 -0.55 0.25
N MET A 123 -5.44 -1.09 -0.25
CA MET A 123 -5.59 -2.51 -0.52
C MET A 123 -5.66 -2.77 -2.02
N PHE A 124 -4.86 -3.73 -2.48
CA PHE A 124 -4.89 -4.23 -3.85
C PHE A 124 -5.50 -5.64 -3.88
N PHE A 125 -6.42 -5.88 -4.81
CA PHE A 125 -6.95 -7.22 -5.07
C PHE A 125 -7.20 -7.43 -6.56
N GLY A 126 -6.61 -8.47 -7.13
CA GLY A 126 -6.80 -8.80 -8.54
C GLY A 126 -5.58 -9.43 -9.20
N SER A 127 -5.28 -8.95 -10.43
CA SER A 127 -4.25 -9.41 -11.36
C SER A 127 -4.61 -10.64 -12.22
N VAL A 128 -5.88 -11.12 -12.16
CA VAL A 128 -6.35 -12.16 -13.09
C VAL A 128 -6.29 -11.66 -14.54
N ASN A 129 -6.59 -10.38 -14.75
CA ASN A 129 -6.56 -9.74 -16.07
C ASN A 129 -5.14 -9.63 -16.65
N ASP A 130 -4.11 -9.73 -15.81
CA ASP A 130 -2.71 -9.63 -16.23
C ASP A 130 -2.10 -10.98 -16.67
N LEU A 131 -2.85 -12.08 -16.58
CA LEU A 131 -2.35 -13.42 -16.89
C LEU A 131 -1.83 -13.59 -18.33
N HIS A 132 -2.25 -12.77 -19.27
CA HIS A 132 -1.82 -12.83 -20.67
C HIS A 132 -0.63 -11.91 -21.00
N HIS A 133 -0.23 -11.04 -20.07
CA HIS A 133 0.92 -10.16 -20.26
C HIS A 133 2.26 -10.86 -20.02
N ASP A 134 3.31 -10.36 -20.67
CA ASP A 134 4.68 -10.82 -20.43
C ASP A 134 5.10 -10.52 -18.98
N PRO A 135 5.55 -11.51 -18.21
CA PRO A 135 6.08 -11.28 -16.86
C PRO A 135 7.21 -10.23 -16.80
N ALA A 136 8.04 -10.14 -17.83
CA ALA A 136 9.12 -9.15 -17.89
C ALA A 136 8.60 -7.70 -17.98
N ALA A 137 7.42 -7.50 -18.59
CA ALA A 137 6.76 -6.20 -18.61
C ALA A 137 5.90 -5.98 -17.34
N LEU A 138 5.32 -7.04 -16.80
CA LEU A 138 4.45 -6.97 -15.63
C LEU A 138 5.22 -6.61 -14.35
N GLU A 139 6.41 -7.16 -14.16
CA GLU A 139 7.18 -6.99 -12.93
C GLU A 139 7.50 -5.53 -12.60
N PRO A 140 8.07 -4.71 -13.51
CA PRO A 140 8.30 -3.30 -13.23
C PRO A 140 7.01 -2.51 -13.02
N ALA A 141 5.93 -2.81 -13.76
CA ALA A 141 4.65 -2.13 -13.60
C ALA A 141 4.06 -2.34 -12.19
N VAL A 142 4.13 -3.56 -11.66
CA VAL A 142 3.69 -3.86 -10.29
C VAL A 142 4.52 -3.07 -9.28
N ALA A 143 5.85 -3.05 -9.43
CA ALA A 143 6.75 -2.32 -8.55
C ALA A 143 6.47 -0.82 -8.54
N GLU A 144 6.30 -0.21 -9.72
CA GLU A 144 6.00 1.22 -9.89
C GLU A 144 4.67 1.60 -9.24
N ILE A 145 3.64 0.76 -9.38
CA ILE A 145 2.31 1.02 -8.82
C ILE A 145 2.36 1.01 -7.28
N TYR A 146 3.06 0.05 -6.68
CA TYR A 146 3.22 0.03 -5.21
C TYR A 146 4.08 1.21 -4.72
N ALA A 147 5.13 1.58 -5.45
CA ALA A 147 5.93 2.76 -5.14
C ALA A 147 5.08 4.05 -5.20
N ALA A 148 4.23 4.18 -6.24
CA ALA A 148 3.32 5.31 -6.38
C ALA A 148 2.31 5.38 -5.22
N ALA A 149 1.71 4.24 -4.83
CA ALA A 149 0.80 4.18 -3.68
C ALA A 149 1.52 4.62 -2.39
N ARG A 150 2.73 4.14 -2.16
CA ARG A 150 3.56 4.51 -1.01
C ARG A 150 3.94 5.99 -1.00
N GLN A 151 4.25 6.55 -2.17
CA GLN A 151 4.58 7.99 -2.32
C GLN A 151 3.36 8.86 -2.01
N ARG A 152 2.17 8.47 -2.46
CA ARG A 152 0.94 9.25 -2.28
C ARG A 152 0.38 9.16 -0.85
N ALA A 153 0.52 8.00 -0.21
CA ALA A 153 0.09 7.73 1.16
C ALA A 153 1.22 7.10 1.98
N PRO A 154 2.25 7.88 2.38
CA PRO A 154 3.44 7.34 3.02
C PRO A 154 3.19 6.67 4.37
N GLN A 155 2.10 7.06 5.05
CA GLN A 155 1.71 6.49 6.35
C GLN A 155 0.72 5.33 6.22
N ALA A 156 0.13 5.12 5.04
CA ALA A 156 -0.83 4.04 4.84
C ALA A 156 -0.17 2.66 4.96
N THR A 157 -0.88 1.73 5.54
CA THR A 157 -0.54 0.32 5.39
C THR A 157 -0.85 -0.12 3.96
N LEU A 158 0.04 -0.90 3.33
CA LEU A 158 -0.25 -1.55 2.05
C LEU A 158 -0.60 -3.02 2.31
N LEU A 159 -1.76 -3.44 1.80
CA LEU A 159 -2.24 -4.82 1.82
C LEU A 159 -2.46 -5.28 0.39
N VAL A 160 -1.77 -6.33 -0.02
CA VAL A 160 -1.89 -6.91 -1.36
C VAL A 160 -2.46 -8.31 -1.23
N VAL A 161 -3.61 -8.52 -1.85
CA VAL A 161 -4.25 -9.83 -2.00
C VAL A 161 -4.01 -10.27 -3.44
N GLY A 162 -3.35 -11.41 -3.60
CA GLY A 162 -3.00 -11.97 -4.91
C GLY A 162 -4.21 -12.45 -5.71
N PRO A 163 -4.01 -12.93 -6.94
CA PRO A 163 -5.09 -13.46 -7.76
C PRO A 163 -5.68 -14.73 -7.11
N PRO A 164 -7.00 -14.91 -7.14
CA PRO A 164 -7.61 -16.16 -6.70
C PRO A 164 -7.43 -17.27 -7.74
N ALA A 165 -7.63 -18.53 -7.30
CA ALA A 165 -7.76 -19.68 -8.18
C ALA A 165 -9.22 -20.10 -8.33
N TYR A 166 -9.52 -20.71 -9.46
CA TYR A 166 -10.82 -21.27 -9.81
C TYR A 166 -10.73 -22.78 -10.06
N SER A 167 -9.70 -23.41 -9.56
CA SER A 167 -9.42 -24.82 -9.67
C SER A 167 -8.41 -25.22 -8.58
N ALA A 168 -8.51 -26.44 -8.08
CA ALA A 168 -7.54 -26.99 -7.11
C ALA A 168 -6.13 -27.13 -7.71
N LEU A 169 -6.01 -27.14 -9.05
CA LEU A 169 -4.76 -27.16 -9.79
C LEU A 169 -4.67 -25.90 -10.66
N PRO A 170 -4.22 -24.78 -10.08
CA PRO A 170 -4.11 -23.52 -10.83
C PRO A 170 -3.08 -23.63 -11.95
N GLU A 171 -3.32 -22.90 -13.04
CA GLU A 171 -2.42 -22.84 -14.18
C GLU A 171 -1.04 -22.27 -13.76
N ALA A 172 0.03 -22.80 -14.35
CA ALA A 172 1.40 -22.35 -14.06
C ALA A 172 1.57 -20.83 -14.23
N ARG A 173 0.87 -20.24 -15.20
CA ARG A 173 0.90 -18.79 -15.44
C ARG A 173 0.27 -17.99 -14.30
N ARG A 174 -0.82 -18.45 -13.71
CA ARG A 174 -1.46 -17.84 -12.54
C ARG A 174 -0.52 -17.88 -11.33
N LEU A 175 0.13 -19.03 -11.12
CA LEU A 175 1.14 -19.17 -10.06
C LEU A 175 2.32 -18.22 -10.29
N ALA A 176 2.78 -18.07 -11.52
CA ALA A 176 3.88 -17.16 -11.86
C ALA A 176 3.50 -15.69 -11.60
N VAL A 177 2.30 -15.27 -11.97
CA VAL A 177 1.79 -13.90 -11.66
C VAL A 177 1.62 -13.72 -10.15
N ARG A 178 1.06 -14.70 -9.44
CA ARG A 178 0.95 -14.67 -7.98
C ARG A 178 2.31 -14.48 -7.31
N ASP A 179 3.32 -15.25 -7.76
CA ASP A 179 4.68 -15.18 -7.20
C ASP A 179 5.36 -13.85 -7.49
N LEU A 180 5.14 -13.30 -8.70
CA LEU A 180 5.63 -11.98 -9.09
C LEU A 180 5.01 -10.89 -8.20
N VAL A 181 3.68 -10.86 -8.10
CA VAL A 181 2.95 -9.89 -7.27
C VAL A 181 3.39 -9.99 -5.81
N LYS A 182 3.54 -11.22 -5.27
CA LYS A 182 4.05 -11.45 -3.92
C LYS A 182 5.44 -10.87 -3.71
N ARG A 183 6.39 -11.13 -4.62
CA ARG A 183 7.75 -10.59 -4.50
C ARG A 183 7.75 -9.07 -4.46
N GLN A 184 7.01 -8.43 -5.36
CA GLN A 184 6.95 -6.97 -5.44
C GLN A 184 6.21 -6.35 -4.26
N ALA A 185 5.15 -6.99 -3.75
CA ALA A 185 4.46 -6.57 -2.54
C ALA A 185 5.40 -6.57 -1.33
N LEU A 186 6.12 -7.67 -1.11
CA LEU A 186 7.08 -7.78 -0.01
C LEU A 186 8.24 -6.78 -0.15
N ALA A 187 8.75 -6.56 -1.36
CA ALA A 187 9.78 -5.56 -1.64
C ALA A 187 9.32 -4.13 -1.35
N ALA A 188 8.03 -3.83 -1.54
CA ALA A 188 7.40 -2.55 -1.19
C ALA A 188 7.03 -2.42 0.30
N GLY A 189 7.35 -3.41 1.14
CA GLY A 189 6.97 -3.44 2.55
C GLY A 189 5.46 -3.61 2.76
N ALA A 190 4.76 -4.20 1.79
CA ALA A 190 3.35 -4.52 1.91
C ALA A 190 3.15 -5.90 2.56
N ARG A 191 2.01 -6.07 3.25
CA ARG A 191 1.54 -7.40 3.62
C ARG A 191 0.97 -8.08 2.39
N PHE A 192 1.33 -9.34 2.15
CA PHE A 192 0.79 -10.16 1.07
C PHE A 192 -0.08 -11.29 1.62
N VAL A 193 -1.23 -11.49 1.00
CA VAL A 193 -2.16 -12.60 1.25
C VAL A 193 -2.30 -13.42 -0.02
N ASP A 194 -2.31 -14.74 0.12
CA ASP A 194 -2.33 -15.69 -0.99
C ASP A 194 -3.66 -16.46 -1.05
N PRO A 195 -4.67 -15.97 -1.80
CA PRO A 195 -5.96 -16.66 -1.93
C PRO A 195 -5.85 -18.04 -2.57
N ILE A 196 -4.79 -18.29 -3.36
CA ILE A 196 -4.54 -19.60 -3.97
C ILE A 196 -4.12 -20.60 -2.89
N ALA A 197 -3.13 -20.22 -2.07
CA ALA A 197 -2.64 -21.09 -0.99
C ALA A 197 -3.71 -21.35 0.08
N GLU A 198 -4.59 -20.38 0.31
CA GLU A 198 -5.69 -20.49 1.28
C GLU A 198 -6.98 -21.09 0.69
N GLY A 199 -7.01 -21.36 -0.63
CA GLY A 199 -8.12 -22.03 -1.28
C GLY A 199 -9.44 -21.25 -1.31
N TRP A 200 -9.41 -19.92 -1.26
CA TRP A 200 -10.59 -19.08 -1.01
C TRP A 200 -11.84 -19.41 -1.82
N LEU A 201 -11.74 -19.57 -3.13
CA LEU A 201 -12.92 -19.82 -3.98
C LEU A 201 -13.10 -21.30 -4.33
N VAL A 202 -12.03 -22.11 -4.24
CA VAL A 202 -12.08 -23.52 -4.62
C VAL A 202 -12.73 -24.42 -3.57
N GLU A 203 -12.94 -23.87 -2.38
CA GLU A 203 -13.62 -24.54 -1.27
C GLU A 203 -15.08 -24.93 -1.64
N ASP A 204 -15.80 -24.04 -2.34
CA ASP A 204 -17.15 -24.29 -2.85
C ASP A 204 -17.38 -23.48 -4.14
N LEU A 205 -16.75 -23.93 -5.23
CA LEU A 205 -16.65 -23.18 -6.46
C LEU A 205 -18.03 -22.90 -7.08
N ASP A 206 -18.92 -23.89 -7.09
CA ASP A 206 -20.25 -23.77 -7.68
C ASP A 206 -21.14 -22.76 -6.94
N ARG A 207 -20.87 -22.54 -5.66
CA ARG A 207 -21.57 -21.57 -4.86
C ARG A 207 -20.99 -20.17 -4.96
N PHE A 208 -19.65 -20.07 -4.99
CA PHE A 208 -18.96 -18.79 -4.89
C PHE A 208 -18.68 -18.13 -6.24
N VAL A 209 -18.64 -18.89 -7.33
CA VAL A 209 -18.31 -18.40 -8.67
C VAL A 209 -19.51 -18.55 -9.58
N GLY A 210 -19.81 -17.50 -10.32
CA GLY A 210 -20.93 -17.46 -11.25
C GLY A 210 -20.73 -18.36 -12.49
N PRO A 211 -21.75 -18.45 -13.34
CA PRO A 211 -21.76 -19.36 -14.49
C PRO A 211 -20.70 -19.00 -15.56
N ASP A 212 -20.09 -17.82 -15.48
CA ASP A 212 -18.97 -17.41 -16.33
C ASP A 212 -17.62 -17.99 -15.88
N GLY A 213 -17.59 -18.68 -14.75
CA GLY A 213 -16.39 -19.32 -14.20
C GLY A 213 -15.33 -18.35 -13.67
N LEU A 214 -15.70 -17.07 -13.44
CA LEU A 214 -14.75 -16.02 -13.06
C LEU A 214 -15.27 -15.12 -11.94
N HIS A 215 -16.47 -14.54 -12.11
CA HIS A 215 -16.96 -13.52 -11.20
C HIS A 215 -17.70 -14.12 -10.01
N PRO A 216 -17.55 -13.52 -8.81
CA PRO A 216 -18.25 -14.00 -7.63
C PRO A 216 -19.77 -13.90 -7.76
N THR A 217 -20.48 -14.91 -7.27
CA THR A 217 -21.92 -14.82 -7.00
C THR A 217 -22.19 -13.83 -5.85
N VAL A 218 -23.46 -13.63 -5.47
CA VAL A 218 -23.79 -12.88 -4.25
C VAL A 218 -23.16 -13.55 -3.03
N GLU A 219 -23.29 -14.89 -2.91
CA GLU A 219 -22.67 -15.68 -1.85
C GLU A 219 -21.13 -15.60 -1.90
N GLY A 220 -20.54 -15.62 -3.11
CA GLY A 220 -19.11 -15.43 -3.31
C GLY A 220 -18.62 -14.07 -2.82
N ASN A 221 -19.39 -13.01 -3.05
CA ASN A 221 -19.06 -11.69 -2.52
C ASN A 221 -19.17 -11.62 -0.98
N HIS A 222 -20.16 -12.29 -0.37
CA HIS A 222 -20.23 -12.44 1.07
C HIS A 222 -19.02 -13.22 1.62
N HIS A 223 -18.63 -14.30 0.95
CA HIS A 223 -17.46 -15.07 1.31
C HIS A 223 -16.17 -14.22 1.21
N LEU A 224 -15.99 -13.45 0.12
CA LEU A 224 -14.87 -12.51 0.00
C LEU A 224 -14.90 -11.45 1.09
N ARG A 225 -16.06 -10.90 1.44
CA ARG A 225 -16.18 -9.97 2.58
C ARG A 225 -15.64 -10.62 3.86
N ASP A 226 -16.05 -11.85 4.17
CA ASP A 226 -15.66 -12.56 5.39
C ASP A 226 -14.15 -12.86 5.45
N LYS A 227 -13.48 -13.01 4.29
CA LYS A 227 -12.02 -13.11 4.18
C LYS A 227 -11.32 -11.76 4.28
N MET A 228 -11.85 -10.72 3.62
CA MET A 228 -11.18 -9.42 3.46
C MET A 228 -11.30 -8.52 4.71
N GLU A 229 -12.46 -8.50 5.36
CA GLU A 229 -12.69 -7.60 6.50
C GLU A 229 -11.72 -7.83 7.67
N PRO A 230 -11.48 -9.07 8.14
CA PRO A 230 -10.48 -9.32 9.18
C PRO A 230 -9.08 -8.88 8.79
N LEU A 231 -8.69 -9.08 7.52
CA LEU A 231 -7.38 -8.66 7.00
C LEU A 231 -7.22 -7.15 6.99
N MET A 232 -8.26 -6.41 6.59
CA MET A 232 -8.28 -4.95 6.66
C MET A 232 -8.12 -4.44 8.09
N LEU A 233 -8.91 -4.98 9.01
CA LEU A 233 -8.86 -4.57 10.42
C LEU A 233 -7.52 -4.89 11.08
N GLU A 234 -6.90 -6.01 10.74
CA GLU A 234 -5.57 -6.38 11.22
C GLU A 234 -4.49 -5.45 10.63
N ALA A 235 -4.57 -5.14 9.33
CA ALA A 235 -3.65 -4.22 8.67
C ALA A 235 -3.71 -2.81 9.28
N LEU A 236 -4.92 -2.31 9.56
CA LEU A 236 -5.14 -1.02 10.21
C LEU A 236 -4.57 -0.98 11.64
N ARG A 237 -4.75 -2.06 12.42
CA ARG A 237 -4.16 -2.16 13.78
C ARG A 237 -2.64 -2.17 13.74
N ALA A 238 -2.04 -2.91 12.81
CA ALA A 238 -0.59 -2.98 12.65
C ALA A 238 0.02 -1.61 12.26
N GLY A 239 -0.64 -0.87 11.36
CA GLY A 239 -0.22 0.48 10.96
C GLY A 239 -0.25 1.47 12.13
N SER A 240 -1.29 1.42 12.97
CA SER A 240 -1.40 2.28 14.14
C SER A 240 -0.31 2.01 15.19
N ALA A 241 0.10 0.75 15.37
CA ALA A 241 1.16 0.36 16.30
C ALA A 241 2.56 0.77 15.83
N ALA A 242 2.77 0.93 14.53
CA ALA A 242 4.05 1.36 13.96
C ALA A 242 4.24 2.89 13.97
N ALA A 243 3.16 3.64 14.12
CA ALA A 243 3.15 5.11 14.12
C ALA A 243 3.23 5.74 15.52
N GLY A 244 3.10 4.95 16.60
CA GLY A 244 3.20 5.35 18.01
C GLY A 244 4.49 4.89 18.65
#